data_dce2bdf327ad56509c0cc86b8dca612f
#
_entry.id   dce2bdf327ad56509c0cc86b8dca612f
#
_cell.length_a   1.000
_cell.length_b   1.000
_cell.length_c   1.000
_cell.angle_alpha   90.00
_cell.angle_beta   90.00
_cell.angle_gamma   90.00
#
_symmetry.space_group_name_H-M   'P 1'
#
loop_
_entity.id
_entity.type
_entity.pdbx_description
1 polymer ?
#
loop_
_entity_poly.entity_id
_entity_poly.type
_entity_poly.pdbx_seq_one_letter_code
_entity_poly.pdbx_strand_id
1 'polypeptide(L)'
;MKMYQIEEVKPFMAQLLLQETFDKFCVSVAEIRTIVPIAIKGTMSHDWLSPEDAEKYKELEYIPWKLLRPVVFELIKGKQTPDFLKIQFVYYSENGDCGGLRVQFEAGTLTCLSTYTPVEFSLDRNAETLWDENCRAFLKKHEIVSTQL
;
A
#
# COMPACT_ATOMS: atom_id res chain seq x y z
N MET A 1 6.73 5.66 13.44
CA MET A 1 5.89 4.50 13.06
C MET A 1 4.63 4.51 13.90
N LYS A 2 3.49 4.65 13.25
CA LYS A 2 2.19 4.74 13.92
C LYS A 2 1.24 3.71 13.34
N MET A 3 0.46 3.06 14.20
CA MET A 3 -0.53 2.08 13.78
C MET A 3 -1.93 2.61 14.01
N TYR A 4 -2.80 2.39 13.02
CA TYR A 4 -4.20 2.80 13.06
C TYR A 4 -5.08 1.60 12.83
N GLN A 5 -6.09 1.41 13.68
CA GLN A 5 -7.14 0.43 13.42
C GLN A 5 -8.25 1.11 12.62
N ILE A 6 -8.61 0.50 11.51
CA ILE A 6 -9.67 1.01 10.63
C ILE A 6 -11.00 0.46 11.14
N GLU A 7 -11.93 1.36 11.41
CA GLU A 7 -13.19 0.99 12.04
C GLU A 7 -14.23 0.48 11.03
N GLU A 8 -14.24 1.03 9.82
CA GLU A 8 -15.20 0.67 8.79
C GLU A 8 -14.51 -0.12 7.68
N VAL A 9 -14.52 -1.45 7.81
CA VAL A 9 -13.79 -2.34 6.90
C VAL A 9 -14.34 -2.28 5.49
N LYS A 10 -15.66 -2.39 5.30
CA LYS A 10 -16.26 -2.42 3.96
C LYS A 10 -16.02 -1.15 3.15
N PRO A 11 -16.24 0.06 3.69
CA PRO A 11 -15.91 1.28 2.96
C PRO A 11 -14.43 1.40 2.63
N PHE A 12 -13.54 0.99 3.54
CA PHE A 12 -12.12 1.00 3.28
C PHE A 12 -11.73 0.06 2.13
N MET A 13 -12.26 -1.17 2.15
CA MET A 13 -11.98 -2.14 1.09
C MET A 13 -12.51 -1.67 -0.27
N ALA A 14 -13.64 -0.97 -0.29
CA ALA A 14 -14.13 -0.36 -1.53
C ALA A 14 -13.19 0.72 -2.05
N GLN A 15 -12.66 1.58 -1.18
CA GLN A 15 -11.67 2.58 -1.56
C GLN A 15 -10.38 1.93 -2.07
N LEU A 16 -9.92 0.88 -1.40
CA LEU A 16 -8.69 0.18 -1.76
C LEU A 16 -8.79 -0.50 -3.12
N LEU A 17 -9.88 -1.21 -3.38
CA LEU A 17 -9.99 -2.14 -4.50
C LEU A 17 -10.76 -1.59 -5.70
N LEU A 18 -11.67 -0.64 -5.47
CA LEU A 18 -12.58 -0.15 -6.51
C LEU A 18 -12.39 1.33 -6.84
N GLN A 19 -11.66 2.09 -6.03
CA GLN A 19 -11.48 3.52 -6.20
C GLN A 19 -10.00 3.86 -6.38
N GLU A 20 -9.70 5.12 -6.65
CA GLU A 20 -8.36 5.60 -6.95
C GLU A 20 -7.62 6.14 -5.73
N THR A 21 -8.16 5.94 -4.53
CA THR A 21 -7.65 6.52 -3.29
C THR A 21 -6.15 6.24 -3.06
N PHE A 22 -5.71 5.01 -3.35
CA PHE A 22 -4.33 4.58 -3.11
C PHE A 22 -3.45 4.60 -4.36
N ASP A 23 -3.95 5.11 -5.48
CA ASP A 23 -3.27 5.00 -6.78
C ASP A 23 -1.94 5.76 -6.87
N LYS A 24 -1.70 6.72 -5.97
CA LYS A 24 -0.43 7.44 -5.91
C LYS A 24 0.73 6.61 -5.34
N PHE A 25 0.43 5.50 -4.72
CA PHE A 25 1.45 4.63 -4.13
C PHE A 25 1.90 3.56 -5.12
N CYS A 26 3.14 3.09 -4.92
CA CYS A 26 3.61 1.83 -5.49
C CYS A 26 3.48 0.72 -4.46
N VAL A 27 3.70 -0.53 -4.87
CA VAL A 27 3.57 -1.69 -3.99
C VAL A 27 4.84 -2.52 -4.05
N SER A 28 5.47 -2.76 -2.91
CA SER A 28 6.63 -3.64 -2.83
C SER A 28 6.23 -5.11 -2.71
N VAL A 29 5.17 -5.39 -1.96
CA VAL A 29 4.65 -6.76 -1.79
C VAL A 29 3.17 -6.70 -1.47
N ALA A 30 2.42 -7.68 -2.00
CA ALA A 30 1.04 -7.94 -1.61
C ALA A 30 0.91 -9.42 -1.29
N GLU A 31 0.33 -9.74 -0.14
CA GLU A 31 0.08 -11.12 0.29
C GLU A 31 -1.41 -11.28 0.54
N ILE A 32 -1.98 -12.33 -0.04
CA ILE A 32 -3.40 -12.61 0.02
C ILE A 32 -3.58 -14.09 0.33
N ARG A 33 -4.47 -14.41 1.26
CA ARG A 33 -4.80 -15.80 1.53
C ARG A 33 -6.29 -16.03 1.25
N THR A 34 -6.55 -16.81 0.23
CA THR A 34 -7.88 -17.26 -0.13
C THR A 34 -7.93 -18.78 -0.01
N ILE A 35 -8.07 -19.50 -1.13
CA ILE A 35 -7.97 -20.96 -1.12
C ILE A 35 -6.53 -21.42 -0.86
N VAL A 36 -5.56 -20.63 -1.26
CA VAL A 36 -4.14 -20.83 -0.99
C VAL A 36 -3.51 -19.48 -0.65
N PRO A 37 -2.34 -19.47 0.02
CA PRO A 37 -1.57 -18.23 0.16
C PRO A 37 -1.01 -17.81 -1.20
N ILE A 38 -1.13 -16.51 -1.50
CA ILE A 38 -0.62 -15.91 -2.73
C ILE A 38 0.28 -14.74 -2.32
N ALA A 39 1.51 -14.72 -2.81
CA ALA A 39 2.42 -13.59 -2.61
C ALA A 39 2.75 -12.98 -3.97
N ILE A 40 2.59 -11.66 -4.07
CA ILE A 40 2.90 -10.89 -5.27
C ILE A 40 4.08 -9.98 -4.92
N LYS A 41 5.20 -10.16 -5.62
CA LYS A 41 6.33 -9.24 -5.51
C LYS A 41 6.08 -8.08 -6.45
N GLY A 42 6.13 -6.85 -5.92
CA GLY A 42 5.83 -5.65 -6.68
C GLY A 42 6.96 -5.15 -7.57
N THR A 43 8.10 -5.85 -7.60
CA THR A 43 9.23 -5.49 -8.46
C THR A 43 8.80 -5.57 -9.92
N MET A 44 8.95 -4.48 -10.65
CA MET A 44 8.51 -4.42 -12.05
C MET A 44 9.38 -5.26 -12.97
N SER A 45 8.72 -6.00 -13.87
CA SER A 45 9.38 -6.73 -14.96
C SER A 45 9.40 -5.83 -16.20
N HIS A 46 10.34 -4.91 -16.26
CA HIS A 46 10.40 -3.91 -17.34
C HIS A 46 10.51 -4.54 -18.73
N ASP A 47 11.21 -5.66 -18.84
CA ASP A 47 11.40 -6.36 -20.12
C ASP A 47 10.11 -6.97 -20.67
N TRP A 48 9.14 -7.23 -19.81
CA TRP A 48 7.85 -7.79 -20.23
C TRP A 48 6.90 -6.71 -20.75
N LEU A 49 7.10 -5.47 -20.36
CA LEU A 49 6.22 -4.36 -20.74
C LEU A 49 6.36 -4.05 -22.24
N SER A 50 5.30 -3.46 -22.82
CA SER A 50 5.40 -2.87 -24.15
C SER A 50 6.49 -1.79 -24.15
N PRO A 51 7.09 -1.46 -25.32
CA PRO A 51 8.10 -0.39 -25.36
C PRO A 51 7.58 0.94 -24.81
N GLU A 52 6.32 1.26 -25.04
CA GLU A 52 5.68 2.47 -24.53
C GLU A 52 5.59 2.47 -23.02
N ASP A 53 5.11 1.38 -22.40
CA ASP A 53 4.99 1.26 -20.96
C ASP A 53 6.35 1.14 -20.29
N ALA A 54 7.30 0.45 -20.91
CA ALA A 54 8.66 0.34 -20.39
C ALA A 54 9.31 1.73 -20.26
N GLU A 55 9.12 2.60 -21.24
CA GLU A 55 9.61 3.97 -21.19
C GLU A 55 8.89 4.80 -20.13
N LYS A 56 7.56 4.65 -20.04
CA LYS A 56 6.73 5.39 -19.08
C LYS A 56 7.11 5.08 -17.63
N TYR A 57 7.44 3.82 -17.34
CA TYR A 57 7.69 3.37 -15.97
C TYR A 57 9.16 3.02 -15.69
N LYS A 58 10.08 3.45 -16.55
CA LYS A 58 11.50 3.07 -16.47
C LYS A 58 12.18 3.44 -15.15
N GLU A 59 11.72 4.51 -14.50
CA GLU A 59 12.30 5.00 -13.25
C GLU A 59 11.71 4.31 -12.01
N LEU A 60 10.69 3.47 -12.17
CA LEU A 60 10.02 2.82 -11.05
C LEU A 60 10.58 1.43 -10.81
N GLU A 61 11.00 1.17 -9.58
CA GLU A 61 11.38 -0.16 -9.12
C GLU A 61 10.13 -1.02 -8.86
N TYR A 62 9.11 -0.43 -8.25
CA TYR A 62 7.91 -1.13 -7.83
C TYR A 62 6.70 -0.71 -8.65
N ILE A 63 5.76 -1.65 -8.79
CA ILE A 63 4.55 -1.46 -9.57
C ILE A 63 3.63 -0.41 -8.92
N PRO A 64 3.10 0.57 -9.69
CA PRO A 64 2.05 1.44 -9.19
C PRO A 64 0.79 0.65 -8.82
N TRP A 65 0.16 1.03 -7.70
CA TRP A 65 -1.10 0.38 -7.28
C TRP A 65 -2.17 0.45 -8.35
N LYS A 66 -2.22 1.53 -9.09
CA LYS A 66 -3.15 1.71 -10.21
C LYS A 66 -3.11 0.52 -11.19
N LEU A 67 -1.94 -0.03 -11.45
CA LEU A 67 -1.77 -1.18 -12.35
C LEU A 67 -2.06 -2.51 -11.65
N LEU A 68 -1.70 -2.63 -10.37
CA LEU A 68 -1.86 -3.87 -9.62
C LEU A 68 -3.28 -4.03 -9.06
N ARG A 69 -3.96 -2.95 -8.79
CA ARG A 69 -5.31 -2.96 -8.18
C ARG A 69 -6.29 -3.90 -8.90
N PRO A 70 -6.44 -3.85 -10.24
CA PRO A 70 -7.34 -4.77 -10.93
C PRO A 70 -6.95 -6.24 -10.76
N VAL A 71 -5.65 -6.54 -10.73
CA VAL A 71 -5.15 -7.91 -10.55
C VAL A 71 -5.54 -8.43 -9.17
N VAL A 72 -5.29 -7.64 -8.13
CA VAL A 72 -5.63 -8.01 -6.75
C VAL A 72 -7.15 -8.16 -6.61
N PHE A 73 -7.92 -7.26 -7.18
CA PHE A 73 -9.38 -7.35 -7.16
C PHE A 73 -9.88 -8.66 -7.78
N GLU A 74 -9.33 -9.06 -8.93
CA GLU A 74 -9.71 -10.32 -9.58
C GLU A 74 -9.40 -11.55 -8.72
N LEU A 75 -8.31 -11.51 -7.95
CA LEU A 75 -7.93 -12.60 -7.07
C LEU A 75 -8.85 -12.75 -5.87
N ILE A 76 -9.41 -11.64 -5.38
CA ILE A 76 -10.21 -11.66 -4.14
C ILE A 76 -11.71 -11.46 -4.36
N LYS A 77 -12.13 -11.06 -5.55
CA LYS A 77 -13.55 -10.96 -5.84
C LYS A 77 -14.19 -12.35 -5.73
N GLY A 78 -15.35 -12.41 -5.12
CA GLY A 78 -16.03 -13.68 -4.99
C GLY A 78 -16.98 -13.67 -3.80
N LYS A 79 -17.37 -14.85 -3.38
CA LYS A 79 -18.39 -15.02 -2.35
C LYS A 79 -17.84 -14.97 -0.93
N GLN A 80 -16.53 -15.13 -0.78
CA GLN A 80 -15.90 -15.17 0.54
C GLN A 80 -14.82 -14.10 0.65
N THR A 81 -14.78 -13.41 1.80
CA THR A 81 -13.73 -12.48 2.14
C THR A 81 -12.44 -13.26 2.37
N PRO A 82 -11.28 -12.77 1.88
CA PRO A 82 -9.98 -13.35 2.23
C PRO A 82 -9.81 -13.37 3.74
N ASP A 83 -9.18 -14.41 4.30
CA ASP A 83 -8.89 -14.43 5.73
C ASP A 83 -7.63 -13.66 6.08
N PHE A 84 -6.81 -13.32 5.09
CA PHE A 84 -5.62 -12.49 5.25
C PHE A 84 -5.36 -11.66 3.99
N LEU A 85 -5.03 -10.38 4.21
CA LEU A 85 -4.58 -9.47 3.16
C LEU A 85 -3.52 -8.55 3.75
N LYS A 86 -2.37 -8.45 3.10
CA LYS A 86 -1.34 -7.48 3.48
C LYS A 86 -0.79 -6.83 2.23
N ILE A 87 -0.80 -5.49 2.20
CA ILE A 87 -0.25 -4.71 1.09
C ILE A 87 0.73 -3.72 1.68
N GLN A 88 1.98 -3.76 1.23
CA GLN A 88 2.98 -2.78 1.60
C GLN A 88 3.05 -1.72 0.51
N PHE A 89 2.39 -0.61 0.74
CA PHE A 89 2.52 0.58 -0.11
C PHE A 89 3.83 1.28 0.17
N VAL A 90 4.43 1.84 -0.87
CA VAL A 90 5.68 2.61 -0.78
C VAL A 90 5.54 3.92 -1.55
N TYR A 91 6.21 4.92 -1.05
CA TYR A 91 6.27 6.25 -1.65
C TYR A 91 7.67 6.81 -1.47
N TYR A 92 8.35 7.10 -2.58
CA TYR A 92 9.68 7.66 -2.54
C TYR A 92 9.61 9.19 -2.54
N SER A 93 10.31 9.81 -1.58
CA SER A 93 10.50 11.25 -1.56
C SER A 93 11.61 11.65 -2.52
N GLU A 94 11.74 12.96 -2.78
CA GLU A 94 12.76 13.48 -3.71
C GLU A 94 14.19 13.12 -3.31
N ASN A 95 14.46 13.02 -2.00
CA ASN A 95 15.79 12.65 -1.51
C ASN A 95 16.06 11.15 -1.51
N GLY A 96 15.08 10.33 -1.96
CA GLY A 96 15.20 8.88 -2.01
C GLY A 96 14.74 8.13 -0.77
N ASP A 97 14.37 8.83 0.30
CA ASP A 97 13.78 8.17 1.46
C ASP A 97 12.47 7.50 1.08
N CYS A 98 12.18 6.36 1.69
CA CYS A 98 11.00 5.58 1.39
C CYS A 98 10.02 5.64 2.54
N GLY A 99 8.89 6.33 2.33
CA GLY A 99 7.74 6.24 3.21
C GLY A 99 6.89 5.04 2.83
N GLY A 100 6.28 4.39 3.80
CA GLY A 100 5.42 3.24 3.56
C GLY A 100 4.13 3.32 4.35
N LEU A 101 3.14 2.62 3.84
CA LEU A 101 1.87 2.40 4.53
C LEU A 101 1.52 0.92 4.35
N ARG A 102 1.55 0.18 5.45
CA ARG A 102 1.19 -1.23 5.42
C ARG A 102 -0.27 -1.38 5.77
N VAL A 103 -1.05 -1.88 4.84
CA VAL A 103 -2.45 -2.24 5.06
C VAL A 103 -2.51 -3.73 5.34
N GLN A 104 -3.10 -4.12 6.48
CA GLN A 104 -3.21 -5.52 6.86
C GLN A 104 -4.60 -5.82 7.39
N PHE A 105 -5.21 -6.86 6.81
CA PHE A 105 -6.47 -7.42 7.28
C PHE A 105 -6.21 -8.85 7.74
N GLU A 106 -6.53 -9.13 9.00
CA GLU A 106 -6.34 -10.45 9.61
C GLU A 106 -7.32 -10.64 10.75
N ALA A 107 -7.96 -11.80 10.78
CA ALA A 107 -8.92 -12.15 11.85
C ALA A 107 -10.01 -11.08 12.07
N GLY A 108 -10.51 -10.51 10.97
CA GLY A 108 -11.55 -9.48 11.02
C GLY A 108 -11.08 -8.08 11.37
N THR A 109 -9.79 -7.90 11.66
CA THR A 109 -9.22 -6.61 12.05
C THR A 109 -8.39 -6.02 10.91
N LEU A 110 -8.68 -4.77 10.57
CA LEU A 110 -7.98 -4.04 9.53
C LEU A 110 -7.13 -2.93 10.16
N THR A 111 -5.84 -2.94 9.86
CA THR A 111 -4.90 -1.94 10.37
C THR A 111 -4.10 -1.29 9.25
N CYS A 112 -3.66 -0.07 9.50
CA CYS A 112 -2.68 0.63 8.68
C CYS A 112 -1.50 1.01 9.55
N LEU A 113 -0.30 0.70 9.10
CA LEU A 113 0.94 1.02 9.81
C LEU A 113 1.80 1.92 8.94
N SER A 114 2.13 3.13 9.42
CA SER A 114 3.10 3.97 8.74
C SER A 114 4.51 3.43 8.98
N THR A 115 5.30 3.35 7.91
CA THR A 115 6.69 2.89 7.96
C THR A 115 7.57 3.93 7.28
N TYR A 116 8.87 3.96 7.63
CA TYR A 116 9.79 4.91 7.03
C TYR A 116 11.18 4.31 6.98
N THR A 117 11.81 4.39 5.82
CA THR A 117 13.17 3.90 5.60
C THR A 117 13.99 5.03 4.99
N PRO A 118 14.91 5.65 5.77
CA PRO A 118 15.78 6.68 5.23
C PRO A 118 16.87 6.08 4.32
N VAL A 119 17.33 6.86 3.35
CA VAL A 119 18.45 6.46 2.48
C VAL A 119 19.73 6.36 3.30
N GLU A 120 19.94 7.32 4.21
CA GLU A 120 21.13 7.37 5.06
C GLU A 120 20.73 7.33 6.53
N PHE A 121 21.53 6.65 7.32
CA PHE A 121 21.33 6.62 8.76
C PHE A 121 21.41 8.04 9.34
N SER A 122 20.43 8.40 10.16
CA SER A 122 20.40 9.69 10.83
C SER A 122 19.76 9.52 12.21
N LEU A 123 20.26 10.25 13.18
CA LEU A 123 19.65 10.37 14.51
C LEU A 123 18.44 11.32 14.49
N ASP A 124 18.33 12.14 13.45
CA ASP A 124 17.20 13.04 13.27
C ASP A 124 15.99 12.27 12.75
N ARG A 125 14.88 12.34 13.49
CA ARG A 125 13.64 11.66 13.14
C ARG A 125 12.54 12.59 12.62
N ASN A 126 12.89 13.81 12.25
CA ASN A 126 11.92 14.78 11.77
C ASN A 126 11.21 14.30 10.50
N ALA A 127 11.95 13.68 9.57
CA ALA A 127 11.37 13.16 8.33
C ALA A 127 10.41 12.00 8.59
N GLU A 128 10.76 11.10 9.52
CA GLU A 128 9.88 10.01 9.93
C GLU A 128 8.60 10.54 10.57
N THR A 129 8.74 11.51 11.46
CA THR A 129 7.58 12.14 12.12
C THR A 129 6.68 12.82 11.12
N LEU A 130 7.27 13.53 10.15
CA LEU A 130 6.51 14.17 9.07
C LEU A 130 5.76 13.15 8.24
N TRP A 131 6.39 12.01 7.94
CA TRP A 131 5.73 10.93 7.20
C TRP A 131 4.55 10.35 7.99
N ASP A 132 4.72 10.12 9.29
CA ASP A 132 3.63 9.66 10.16
C ASP A 132 2.44 10.64 10.11
N GLU A 133 2.71 11.93 10.15
CA GLU A 133 1.68 12.96 10.03
C GLU A 133 1.02 12.96 8.65
N ASN A 134 1.80 12.75 7.61
CA ASN A 134 1.28 12.63 6.24
C ASN A 134 0.33 11.45 6.08
N CYS A 135 0.66 10.32 6.69
CA CYS A 135 -0.22 9.14 6.68
C CYS A 135 -1.52 9.42 7.42
N ARG A 136 -1.43 10.05 8.59
CA ARG A 136 -2.61 10.44 9.35
C ARG A 136 -3.50 11.40 8.56
N ALA A 137 -2.89 12.40 7.92
CA ALA A 137 -3.62 13.36 7.10
C ALA A 137 -4.26 12.70 5.88
N PHE A 138 -3.58 11.72 5.29
CA PHE A 138 -4.11 10.94 4.17
C PHE A 138 -5.38 10.19 4.58
N LEU A 139 -5.37 9.49 5.72
CA LEU A 139 -6.54 8.78 6.20
C LEU A 139 -7.70 9.75 6.44
N LYS A 140 -7.42 10.88 7.06
CA LYS A 140 -8.44 11.89 7.35
C LYS A 140 -9.00 12.53 6.07
N LYS A 141 -8.12 12.85 5.11
CA LYS A 141 -8.54 13.45 3.83
C LYS A 141 -9.52 12.56 3.08
N HIS A 142 -9.31 11.26 3.13
CA HIS A 142 -10.15 10.29 2.43
C HIS A 142 -11.28 9.74 3.29
N GLU A 143 -11.56 10.40 4.42
CA GLU A 143 -12.67 10.07 5.32
C GLU A 143 -12.61 8.63 5.83
N ILE A 144 -11.41 8.13 6.03
CA ILE A 144 -11.18 6.81 6.60
C ILE A 144 -11.19 6.93 8.12
N VAL A 145 -12.24 6.39 8.74
CA VAL A 145 -12.39 6.42 10.20
C VAL A 145 -11.41 5.42 10.82
N SER A 146 -10.53 5.93 11.68
CA SER A 146 -9.50 5.11 12.30
C SER A 146 -9.23 5.55 13.74
N THR A 147 -8.69 4.61 14.52
CA THR A 147 -8.23 4.86 15.89
C THR A 147 -6.75 4.56 15.95
N GLN A 148 -5.95 5.52 16.40
CA GLN A 148 -4.52 5.30 16.59
C GLN A 148 -4.28 4.40 17.79
N LEU A 149 -3.52 3.35 17.57
CA LEU A 149 -3.16 2.37 18.62
C LEU A 149 -1.89 2.75 19.37
#